data_eeba75bb08ac8f62fbd2b4547280f15f
#
_entry.id   eeba75bb08ac8f62fbd2b4547280f15f
#
_cell.length_a   1.000
_cell.length_b   1.000
_cell.length_c   1.000
_cell.angle_alpha   90.00
_cell.angle_beta   90.00
_cell.angle_gamma   90.00
#
_symmetry.space_group_name_H-M   'P 1'
#
loop_
_entity.id
_entity.type
_entity.pdbx_description
1 polymer ?
#
loop_
_entity_poly.entity_id
_entity_poly.type
_entity_poly.pdbx_seq_one_letter_code
_entity_poly.pdbx_strand_id
1 'polypeptide(L)'
;LRPRTNTFNAAFRVRGQAAFALHQFFHEHGFTYVHTPIFTGSDCEGAGEMFQVTTLDLNDIPRNDEGGVDYTKDFFKRPVNLTVSGQLEAEAMAMALGNVYTFGPTFRAEKSYDTRHAAEFWMIEPEMAFADLNTYLETAEAMTRYVIRYLLDNCPDELAFFNQFFDKGLIERLELVASSDFARVTYTDAIELLKKNNDNFQYKVEWGTDLQTEHERYLTEQIFKKPVFVTDYPKEIKAFYMRQNEDGKTVAAADMLVPGIGELIGGSQREERLDVLEARMKELGLNTADYDWY
;
A
#
# COMPACT_ATOMS: atom_id res chain seq x y z
N LEU A 1 -25.08 -16.31 -5.41
CA LEU A 1 -25.05 -17.64 -4.77
C LEU A 1 -23.83 -17.87 -3.89
N ARG A 2 -22.63 -17.35 -4.24
CA ARG A 2 -21.39 -17.51 -3.45
C ARG A 2 -21.55 -17.11 -1.97
N PRO A 3 -22.16 -15.97 -1.59
CA PRO A 3 -22.30 -15.58 -0.17
C PRO A 3 -23.09 -16.59 0.69
N ARG A 4 -23.84 -17.51 0.07
CA ARG A 4 -24.59 -18.55 0.80
C ARG A 4 -23.75 -19.77 1.14
N THR A 5 -22.55 -19.90 0.60
CA THR A 5 -21.62 -20.98 0.97
C THR A 5 -20.93 -20.67 2.29
N ASN A 6 -20.57 -21.70 3.06
CA ASN A 6 -19.88 -21.51 4.35
C ASN A 6 -18.58 -20.70 4.19
N THR A 7 -17.81 -20.96 3.14
CA THR A 7 -16.56 -20.27 2.85
C THR A 7 -16.74 -18.76 2.67
N PHE A 8 -17.64 -18.36 1.75
CA PHE A 8 -17.85 -16.92 1.49
C PHE A 8 -18.61 -16.23 2.62
N ASN A 9 -19.53 -16.95 3.31
CA ASN A 9 -20.19 -16.41 4.48
C ASN A 9 -19.16 -16.07 5.57
N ALA A 10 -18.29 -17.01 5.92
CA ALA A 10 -17.22 -16.78 6.88
C ALA A 10 -16.27 -15.64 6.43
N ALA A 11 -15.83 -15.66 5.16
CA ALA A 11 -14.94 -14.63 4.62
C ALA A 11 -15.56 -13.22 4.71
N PHE A 12 -16.82 -13.04 4.34
CA PHE A 12 -17.48 -11.73 4.41
C PHE A 12 -17.73 -11.28 5.86
N ARG A 13 -17.97 -12.20 6.79
CA ARG A 13 -18.06 -11.86 8.23
C ARG A 13 -16.73 -11.36 8.76
N VAL A 14 -15.64 -12.08 8.52
CA VAL A 14 -14.29 -11.65 8.93
C VAL A 14 -13.93 -10.32 8.28
N ARG A 15 -14.17 -10.15 6.98
CA ARG A 15 -13.93 -8.88 6.28
C ARG A 15 -14.70 -7.71 6.89
N GLY A 16 -15.98 -7.92 7.21
CA GLY A 16 -16.81 -6.88 7.85
C GLY A 16 -16.29 -6.50 9.23
N GLN A 17 -15.90 -7.49 10.05
CA GLN A 17 -15.32 -7.24 11.37
C GLN A 17 -13.93 -6.58 11.27
N ALA A 18 -13.11 -6.97 10.31
CA ALA A 18 -11.82 -6.31 10.07
C ALA A 18 -11.99 -4.84 9.68
N ALA A 19 -12.95 -4.53 8.80
CA ALA A 19 -13.24 -3.15 8.42
C ALA A 19 -13.68 -2.30 9.63
N PHE A 20 -14.55 -2.86 10.47
CA PHE A 20 -14.99 -2.19 11.70
C PHE A 20 -13.83 -1.97 12.68
N ALA A 21 -12.98 -2.99 12.88
CA ALA A 21 -11.80 -2.89 13.74
C ALA A 21 -10.82 -1.80 13.27
N LEU A 22 -10.62 -1.65 11.96
CA LEU A 22 -9.80 -0.58 11.39
C LEU A 22 -10.38 0.80 11.71
N HIS A 23 -11.68 1.01 11.48
CA HIS A 23 -12.34 2.27 11.83
C HIS A 23 -12.25 2.57 13.32
N GLN A 24 -12.44 1.56 14.18
CA GLN A 24 -12.36 1.72 15.62
C GLN A 24 -10.94 2.09 16.06
N PHE A 25 -9.91 1.39 15.54
CA PHE A 25 -8.52 1.71 15.84
C PHE A 25 -8.18 3.16 15.52
N PHE A 26 -8.47 3.61 14.31
CA PHE A 26 -8.13 4.99 13.90
C PHE A 26 -8.93 6.03 14.66
N HIS A 27 -10.20 5.77 14.95
CA HIS A 27 -11.01 6.67 15.77
C HIS A 27 -10.45 6.82 17.19
N GLU A 28 -10.10 5.71 17.84
CA GLU A 28 -9.54 5.71 19.19
C GLU A 28 -8.16 6.37 19.27
N HIS A 29 -7.41 6.39 18.15
CA HIS A 29 -6.10 7.05 18.05
C HIS A 29 -6.17 8.49 17.51
N GLY A 30 -7.36 9.08 17.44
CA GLY A 30 -7.55 10.49 17.10
C GLY A 30 -7.42 10.82 15.60
N PHE A 31 -7.56 9.83 14.73
CA PHE A 31 -7.59 10.05 13.28
C PHE A 31 -8.97 10.47 12.81
N THR A 32 -9.00 11.38 11.84
CA THR A 32 -10.22 11.77 11.14
C THR A 32 -10.39 10.93 9.87
N TYR A 33 -11.55 10.25 9.74
CA TYR A 33 -11.90 9.56 8.49
C TYR A 33 -12.24 10.58 7.41
N VAL A 34 -11.56 10.51 6.27
CA VAL A 34 -11.78 11.40 5.13
C VAL A 34 -12.05 10.63 3.85
N HIS A 35 -12.78 11.23 2.95
CA HIS A 35 -13.03 10.70 1.60
C HIS A 35 -12.23 11.50 0.58
N THR A 36 -11.38 10.82 -0.16
CA THR A 36 -10.66 11.39 -1.29
C THR A 36 -11.38 11.11 -2.60
N PRO A 37 -11.20 11.93 -3.64
CA PRO A 37 -11.84 11.70 -4.93
C PRO A 37 -11.44 10.36 -5.56
N ILE A 38 -12.43 9.66 -6.12
CA ILE A 38 -12.20 8.44 -6.91
C ILE A 38 -11.81 8.78 -8.34
N PHE A 39 -12.38 9.87 -8.90
CA PHE A 39 -12.01 10.41 -10.20
C PHE A 39 -10.85 11.37 -10.02
N THR A 40 -9.75 11.13 -10.70
CA THR A 40 -8.55 11.96 -10.59
C THR A 40 -7.92 12.24 -11.94
N GLY A 41 -7.27 13.40 -12.05
CA GLY A 41 -6.38 13.74 -13.16
C GLY A 41 -4.91 13.50 -12.87
N SER A 42 -4.56 13.06 -11.65
CA SER A 42 -3.19 12.85 -11.18
C SER A 42 -2.90 11.38 -10.95
N ASP A 43 -1.69 10.95 -11.27
CA ASP A 43 -1.19 9.60 -11.00
C ASP A 43 -0.33 9.62 -9.72
N CYS A 44 -0.87 9.11 -8.62
CA CYS A 44 -0.20 9.09 -7.33
C CYS A 44 1.10 8.27 -7.35
N GLU A 45 1.10 7.14 -8.04
CA GLU A 45 2.25 6.23 -8.08
C GLU A 45 3.25 6.56 -9.20
N GLY A 46 2.83 7.39 -10.18
CA GLY A 46 3.64 7.68 -11.38
C GLY A 46 3.81 6.49 -12.32
N ALA A 47 3.04 5.42 -12.15
CA ALA A 47 3.17 4.17 -12.89
C ALA A 47 2.32 4.10 -14.17
N GLY A 48 1.39 5.04 -14.38
CA GLY A 48 0.60 5.18 -15.62
C GLY A 48 -0.42 4.07 -15.89
N GLU A 49 -0.62 3.11 -15.00
CA GLU A 49 -1.55 2.00 -15.20
C GLU A 49 -2.93 2.28 -14.56
N MET A 50 -3.57 3.34 -15.03
CA MET A 50 -4.86 3.78 -14.55
C MET A 50 -5.98 3.42 -15.52
N PHE A 51 -7.15 3.06 -14.98
CA PHE A 51 -8.36 2.97 -15.78
C PHE A 51 -8.86 4.36 -16.16
N GLN A 52 -9.01 4.61 -17.46
CA GLN A 52 -9.56 5.86 -17.95
C GLN A 52 -11.07 5.87 -17.82
N VAL A 53 -11.63 7.03 -17.42
CA VAL A 53 -13.07 7.29 -17.35
C VAL A 53 -13.45 8.27 -18.43
N THR A 54 -14.46 7.95 -19.26
CA THR A 54 -14.93 8.80 -20.32
C THR A 54 -16.43 8.60 -20.56
N THR A 55 -17.11 9.65 -21.00
CA THR A 55 -18.49 9.62 -21.51
C THR A 55 -18.55 9.74 -23.02
N LEU A 56 -17.40 9.79 -23.70
CA LEU A 56 -17.35 9.83 -25.17
C LEU A 56 -17.83 8.48 -25.76
N ASP A 57 -18.50 8.57 -26.90
CA ASP A 57 -18.84 7.34 -27.66
C ASP A 57 -17.55 6.74 -28.26
N LEU A 58 -17.18 5.56 -27.81
CA LEU A 58 -15.99 4.86 -28.30
C LEU A 58 -16.08 4.42 -29.76
N ASN A 59 -17.29 4.42 -30.37
CA ASN A 59 -17.48 4.14 -31.79
C ASN A 59 -17.31 5.39 -32.67
N ASP A 60 -17.41 6.60 -32.06
CA ASP A 60 -17.28 7.89 -32.75
C ASP A 60 -16.55 8.88 -31.87
N ILE A 61 -15.26 8.65 -31.68
CA ILE A 61 -14.40 9.44 -30.79
C ILE A 61 -14.08 10.77 -31.47
N PRO A 62 -14.49 11.93 -30.87
CA PRO A 62 -14.13 13.25 -31.41
C PRO A 62 -12.61 13.45 -31.37
N ARG A 63 -12.10 14.06 -32.46
CA ARG A 63 -10.66 14.30 -32.61
C ARG A 63 -10.38 15.81 -32.61
N ASN A 64 -9.25 16.20 -32.03
CA ASN A 64 -8.71 17.56 -32.11
C ASN A 64 -7.94 17.75 -33.43
N ASP A 65 -7.47 18.96 -33.67
CA ASP A 65 -6.76 19.34 -34.91
C ASP A 65 -5.45 18.56 -35.12
N GLU A 66 -4.88 17.99 -34.06
CA GLU A 66 -3.66 17.18 -34.09
C GLU A 66 -3.95 15.67 -34.26
N GLY A 67 -5.24 15.31 -34.38
CA GLY A 67 -5.68 13.91 -34.52
C GLY A 67 -5.80 13.11 -33.21
N GLY A 68 -5.50 13.72 -32.07
CA GLY A 68 -5.71 13.16 -30.75
C GLY A 68 -7.17 13.18 -30.32
N VAL A 69 -7.51 12.60 -29.17
CA VAL A 69 -8.86 12.66 -28.61
C VAL A 69 -9.18 14.09 -28.18
N ASP A 70 -10.32 14.62 -28.61
CA ASP A 70 -10.81 15.93 -28.15
C ASP A 70 -11.57 15.80 -26.81
N TYR A 71 -10.84 15.82 -25.73
CA TYR A 71 -11.42 15.75 -24.38
C TYR A 71 -12.27 16.98 -23.99
N THR A 72 -12.23 18.08 -24.75
CA THR A 72 -13.13 19.22 -24.48
C THR A 72 -14.61 18.85 -24.69
N LYS A 73 -14.88 17.75 -25.40
CA LYS A 73 -16.21 17.18 -25.60
C LYS A 73 -16.59 16.17 -24.52
N ASP A 74 -15.65 15.74 -23.67
CA ASP A 74 -15.92 14.83 -22.56
C ASP A 74 -16.50 15.56 -21.35
N PHE A 75 -17.06 14.80 -20.40
CA PHE A 75 -17.72 15.34 -19.20
C PHE A 75 -16.83 16.28 -18.40
N PHE A 76 -15.60 15.87 -18.10
CA PHE A 76 -14.63 16.67 -17.32
C PHE A 76 -13.82 17.65 -18.18
N LYS A 77 -13.99 17.65 -19.49
CA LYS A 77 -13.25 18.46 -20.48
C LYS A 77 -11.73 18.27 -20.43
N ARG A 78 -11.27 17.19 -19.86
CA ARG A 78 -9.87 16.74 -19.73
C ARG A 78 -9.82 15.24 -19.50
N PRO A 79 -8.67 14.58 -19.70
CA PRO A 79 -8.47 13.18 -19.30
C PRO A 79 -8.70 13.01 -17.80
N VAL A 80 -9.45 11.98 -17.43
CA VAL A 80 -9.73 11.61 -16.04
C VAL A 80 -9.64 10.10 -15.91
N ASN A 81 -9.15 9.64 -14.77
CA ASN A 81 -8.94 8.24 -14.47
C ASN A 81 -9.57 7.86 -13.12
N LEU A 82 -9.70 6.56 -12.88
CA LEU A 82 -9.96 6.04 -11.54
C LEU A 82 -8.68 6.06 -10.72
N THR A 83 -8.77 6.48 -9.47
CA THR A 83 -7.61 6.62 -8.59
C THR A 83 -6.93 5.28 -8.30
N VAL A 84 -5.62 5.28 -8.23
CA VAL A 84 -4.79 4.15 -7.76
C VAL A 84 -4.49 4.24 -6.26
N SER A 85 -4.73 5.40 -5.64
CA SER A 85 -4.52 5.70 -4.22
C SER A 85 -5.13 7.04 -3.86
N GLY A 86 -5.67 7.18 -2.67
CA GLY A 86 -6.12 8.46 -2.11
C GLY A 86 -5.04 9.22 -1.35
N GLN A 87 -3.77 8.76 -1.41
CA GLN A 87 -2.69 9.23 -0.57
C GLN A 87 -2.41 10.73 -0.70
N LEU A 88 -2.18 11.23 -1.91
CA LEU A 88 -1.77 12.64 -2.10
C LEU A 88 -2.87 13.61 -1.63
N GLU A 89 -4.12 13.31 -1.92
CA GLU A 89 -5.25 14.12 -1.44
C GLU A 89 -5.42 14.00 0.08
N ALA A 90 -5.16 12.82 0.66
CA ALA A 90 -5.19 12.63 2.11
C ALA A 90 -4.04 13.39 2.78
N GLU A 91 -2.85 13.46 2.19
CA GLU A 91 -1.73 14.31 2.68
C GLU A 91 -2.12 15.78 2.73
N ALA A 92 -2.79 16.29 1.67
CA ALA A 92 -3.30 17.66 1.67
C ALA A 92 -4.34 17.91 2.80
N MET A 93 -5.20 16.92 3.07
CA MET A 93 -6.16 16.99 4.18
C MET A 93 -5.47 16.90 5.54
N ALA A 94 -4.40 16.10 5.68
CA ALA A 94 -3.61 16.00 6.89
C ALA A 94 -2.97 17.33 7.31
N MET A 95 -2.58 18.18 6.35
CA MET A 95 -2.06 19.52 6.62
C MET A 95 -3.07 20.44 7.32
N ALA A 96 -4.36 20.14 7.22
CA ALA A 96 -5.43 20.89 7.88
C ALA A 96 -5.99 20.18 9.13
N LEU A 97 -6.06 18.85 9.11
CA LEU A 97 -6.76 18.03 10.11
C LEU A 97 -5.83 17.25 11.04
N GLY A 98 -4.52 17.23 10.75
CA GLY A 98 -3.53 16.46 11.51
C GLY A 98 -3.46 15.00 11.07
N ASN A 99 -3.98 14.07 11.86
CA ASN A 99 -4.03 12.66 11.49
C ASN A 99 -5.33 12.34 10.76
N VAL A 100 -5.23 11.81 9.54
CA VAL A 100 -6.38 11.42 8.74
C VAL A 100 -6.21 10.00 8.21
N TYR A 101 -7.28 9.36 7.77
CA TYR A 101 -7.19 8.12 7.01
C TYR A 101 -8.31 8.03 6.00
N THR A 102 -8.02 7.40 4.87
CA THR A 102 -9.02 6.93 3.92
C THR A 102 -9.26 5.44 4.11
N PHE A 103 -10.43 4.97 3.79
CA PHE A 103 -10.74 3.56 3.59
C PHE A 103 -11.74 3.48 2.45
N GLY A 104 -11.26 3.26 1.26
CA GLY A 104 -12.05 3.38 0.05
C GLY A 104 -11.54 2.55 -1.12
N PRO A 105 -12.32 2.50 -2.22
CA PRO A 105 -11.96 1.74 -3.39
C PRO A 105 -10.81 2.40 -4.14
N THR A 106 -9.89 1.57 -4.61
CA THR A 106 -8.78 1.92 -5.50
C THR A 106 -8.75 0.98 -6.69
N PHE A 107 -8.16 1.45 -7.81
CA PHE A 107 -8.25 0.77 -9.08
C PHE A 107 -6.88 0.77 -9.76
N ARG A 108 -6.37 -0.40 -10.13
CA ARG A 108 -5.09 -0.55 -10.83
C ARG A 108 -5.26 -1.42 -12.06
N ALA A 109 -4.84 -0.92 -13.21
CA ALA A 109 -4.95 -1.60 -14.50
C ALA A 109 -3.72 -2.46 -14.83
N GLU A 110 -2.96 -2.84 -13.80
CA GLU A 110 -1.78 -3.66 -13.93
C GLU A 110 -2.09 -5.01 -14.60
N LYS A 111 -1.27 -5.39 -15.56
CA LYS A 111 -1.39 -6.68 -16.25
C LYS A 111 -0.76 -7.82 -15.45
N SER A 112 -1.11 -7.93 -14.19
CA SER A 112 -0.66 -8.99 -13.30
C SER A 112 -1.71 -10.10 -13.21
N TYR A 113 -1.30 -11.35 -13.40
CA TYR A 113 -2.18 -12.52 -13.35
C TYR A 113 -1.82 -13.43 -12.17
N ASP A 114 -1.68 -12.87 -10.99
CA ASP A 114 -1.42 -13.61 -9.77
C ASP A 114 -2.64 -13.62 -8.82
N THR A 115 -2.49 -14.28 -7.69
CA THR A 115 -3.55 -14.41 -6.69
C THR A 115 -3.69 -13.22 -5.74
N ARG A 116 -2.81 -12.23 -5.83
CA ARG A 116 -2.74 -11.10 -4.91
C ARG A 116 -3.15 -9.76 -5.52
N HIS A 117 -3.09 -9.62 -6.85
CA HIS A 117 -3.44 -8.38 -7.54
C HIS A 117 -4.87 -8.44 -8.05
N ALA A 118 -5.69 -7.51 -7.59
CA ALA A 118 -7.05 -7.28 -8.06
C ALA A 118 -7.13 -5.90 -8.72
N ALA A 119 -7.93 -5.79 -9.79
CA ALA A 119 -8.11 -4.52 -10.49
C ALA A 119 -8.91 -3.49 -9.67
N GLU A 120 -9.70 -3.95 -8.70
CA GLU A 120 -10.44 -3.13 -7.74
C GLU A 120 -10.26 -3.74 -6.34
N PHE A 121 -9.87 -2.91 -5.38
CA PHE A 121 -9.73 -3.30 -3.98
C PHE A 121 -9.93 -2.09 -3.07
N TRP A 122 -10.19 -2.36 -1.79
CA TRP A 122 -10.28 -1.30 -0.79
C TRP A 122 -8.95 -1.18 -0.05
N MET A 123 -8.44 0.03 0.03
CA MET A 123 -7.18 0.34 0.68
C MET A 123 -7.41 1.19 1.92
N ILE A 124 -6.71 0.87 3.01
CA ILE A 124 -6.64 1.68 4.21
C ILE A 124 -5.35 2.51 4.15
N GLU A 125 -5.49 3.83 4.17
CA GLU A 125 -4.38 4.75 3.91
C GLU A 125 -4.37 5.87 4.96
N PRO A 126 -3.71 5.68 6.11
CA PRO A 126 -3.51 6.73 7.09
C PRO A 126 -2.40 7.68 6.69
N GLU A 127 -2.62 8.98 6.90
CA GLU A 127 -1.63 10.03 6.73
C GLU A 127 -1.53 10.86 8.01
N MET A 128 -0.31 11.06 8.49
CA MET A 128 -0.03 11.73 9.76
C MET A 128 0.84 12.95 9.53
N ALA A 129 0.31 14.14 9.80
CA ALA A 129 1.10 15.37 9.72
C ALA A 129 2.24 15.37 10.74
N PHE A 130 3.43 15.82 10.31
CA PHE A 130 4.65 15.93 11.12
C PHE A 130 5.21 14.61 11.66
N ALA A 131 4.76 13.47 11.14
CA ALA A 131 5.25 12.16 11.52
C ALA A 131 6.59 11.83 10.84
N ASP A 132 7.47 11.18 11.59
CA ASP A 132 8.69 10.59 11.08
C ASP A 132 8.50 9.09 10.75
N LEU A 133 9.55 8.45 10.23
CA LEU A 133 9.53 7.02 9.93
C LEU A 133 9.19 6.17 11.16
N ASN A 134 9.71 6.51 12.35
CA ASN A 134 9.43 5.74 13.57
C ASN A 134 7.96 5.79 13.96
N THR A 135 7.34 6.96 13.87
CA THR A 135 5.90 7.14 14.13
C THR A 135 5.05 6.27 13.19
N TYR A 136 5.45 6.19 11.92
CA TYR A 136 4.80 5.28 10.97
C TYR A 136 4.95 3.81 11.40
N LEU A 137 6.17 3.35 11.71
CA LEU A 137 6.41 1.96 12.10
C LEU A 137 5.58 1.57 13.35
N GLU A 138 5.56 2.42 14.37
CA GLU A 138 4.81 2.19 15.60
C GLU A 138 3.30 2.13 15.35
N THR A 139 2.77 3.02 14.52
CA THR A 139 1.35 3.04 14.16
C THR A 139 0.95 1.80 13.36
N ALA A 140 1.75 1.40 12.37
CA ALA A 140 1.50 0.22 11.55
C ALA A 140 1.53 -1.08 12.39
N GLU A 141 2.49 -1.21 13.31
CA GLU A 141 2.58 -2.33 14.24
C GLU A 141 1.36 -2.37 15.17
N ALA A 142 1.01 -1.24 15.80
CA ALA A 142 -0.13 -1.15 16.71
C ALA A 142 -1.45 -1.49 16.01
N MET A 143 -1.69 -0.94 14.82
CA MET A 143 -2.88 -1.22 14.00
C MET A 143 -2.98 -2.71 13.66
N THR A 144 -1.89 -3.30 13.20
CA THR A 144 -1.88 -4.72 12.81
C THR A 144 -2.20 -5.64 13.99
N ARG A 145 -1.57 -5.39 15.14
CA ARG A 145 -1.86 -6.14 16.37
C ARG A 145 -3.30 -5.98 16.82
N TYR A 146 -3.82 -4.75 16.79
CA TYR A 146 -5.20 -4.45 17.19
C TYR A 146 -6.21 -5.21 16.33
N VAL A 147 -6.09 -5.12 15.01
CA VAL A 147 -7.01 -5.79 14.08
C VAL A 147 -6.97 -7.31 14.27
N ILE A 148 -5.78 -7.89 14.38
CA ILE A 148 -5.66 -9.35 14.58
C ILE A 148 -6.28 -9.78 15.93
N ARG A 149 -5.99 -9.07 17.03
CA ARG A 149 -6.63 -9.35 18.33
C ARG A 149 -8.13 -9.24 18.25
N TYR A 150 -8.62 -8.16 17.64
CA TYR A 150 -10.06 -7.97 17.46
C TYR A 150 -10.70 -9.14 16.71
N LEU A 151 -10.08 -9.63 15.65
CA LEU A 151 -10.61 -10.78 14.88
C LEU A 151 -10.53 -12.09 15.67
N LEU A 152 -9.45 -12.35 16.39
CA LEU A 152 -9.35 -13.54 17.27
C LEU A 152 -10.45 -13.56 18.33
N ASP A 153 -10.80 -12.39 18.89
CA ASP A 153 -11.81 -12.28 19.92
C ASP A 153 -13.25 -12.30 19.38
N ASN A 154 -13.48 -11.76 18.16
CA ASN A 154 -14.83 -11.53 17.63
C ASN A 154 -15.23 -12.46 16.47
N CYS A 155 -14.29 -13.23 15.91
CA CYS A 155 -14.54 -14.17 14.81
C CYS A 155 -14.00 -15.59 15.09
N PRO A 156 -14.14 -16.14 16.31
CA PRO A 156 -13.52 -17.42 16.64
C PRO A 156 -14.01 -18.58 15.77
N ASP A 157 -15.31 -18.62 15.46
CA ASP A 157 -15.92 -19.69 14.67
C ASP A 157 -15.47 -19.64 13.21
N GLU A 158 -15.43 -18.45 12.61
CA GLU A 158 -14.96 -18.25 11.24
C GLU A 158 -13.46 -18.56 11.11
N LEU A 159 -12.65 -18.13 12.07
CA LEU A 159 -11.22 -18.43 12.09
C LEU A 159 -10.96 -19.93 12.31
N ALA A 160 -11.71 -20.57 13.19
CA ALA A 160 -11.63 -22.02 13.37
C ALA A 160 -11.98 -22.79 12.08
N PHE A 161 -13.03 -22.32 11.35
CA PHE A 161 -13.41 -22.88 10.05
C PHE A 161 -12.26 -22.74 9.04
N PHE A 162 -11.66 -21.58 8.88
CA PHE A 162 -10.53 -21.39 7.97
C PHE A 162 -9.30 -22.17 8.39
N ASN A 163 -9.00 -22.22 9.69
CA ASN A 163 -7.89 -23.00 10.23
C ASN A 163 -8.04 -24.51 9.97
N GLN A 164 -9.27 -25.02 10.02
CA GLN A 164 -9.54 -26.44 9.79
C GLN A 164 -9.50 -26.82 8.31
N PHE A 165 -10.08 -26.01 7.44
CA PHE A 165 -10.39 -26.41 6.05
C PHE A 165 -9.47 -25.78 5.01
N PHE A 166 -8.75 -24.70 5.33
CA PHE A 166 -7.94 -23.95 4.36
C PHE A 166 -6.47 -23.84 4.77
N ASP A 167 -6.19 -23.50 6.01
CA ASP A 167 -4.83 -23.26 6.50
C ASP A 167 -4.70 -23.66 7.97
N LYS A 168 -4.19 -24.86 8.20
CA LYS A 168 -4.05 -25.43 9.54
C LYS A 168 -3.14 -24.66 10.50
N GLY A 169 -2.34 -23.73 9.98
CA GLY A 169 -1.45 -22.87 10.78
C GLY A 169 -1.99 -21.45 10.96
N LEU A 170 -3.22 -21.14 10.52
CA LEU A 170 -3.76 -19.79 10.50
C LEU A 170 -3.78 -19.14 11.89
N ILE A 171 -4.41 -19.79 12.86
CA ILE A 171 -4.57 -19.24 14.22
C ILE A 171 -3.21 -19.06 14.90
N GLU A 172 -2.33 -20.06 14.81
CA GLU A 172 -0.98 -19.98 15.36
C GLU A 172 -0.20 -18.80 14.75
N ARG A 173 -0.29 -18.59 13.44
CA ARG A 173 0.36 -17.47 12.77
C ARG A 173 -0.23 -16.12 13.18
N LEU A 174 -1.55 -16.00 13.31
CA LEU A 174 -2.20 -14.79 13.81
C LEU A 174 -1.77 -14.47 15.24
N GLU A 175 -1.74 -15.46 16.13
CA GLU A 175 -1.26 -15.30 17.50
C GLU A 175 0.22 -14.90 17.54
N LEU A 176 1.07 -15.50 16.70
CA LEU A 176 2.48 -15.11 16.57
C LEU A 176 2.61 -13.63 16.20
N VAL A 177 1.90 -13.17 15.16
CA VAL A 177 1.96 -11.77 14.74
C VAL A 177 1.44 -10.84 15.83
N ALA A 178 0.31 -11.17 16.46
CA ALA A 178 -0.29 -10.33 17.49
C ALA A 178 0.53 -10.23 18.79
N SER A 179 1.40 -11.18 19.07
CA SER A 179 2.20 -11.24 20.31
C SER A 179 3.69 -10.91 20.15
N SER A 180 4.19 -10.89 18.89
CA SER A 180 5.62 -10.65 18.64
C SER A 180 5.98 -9.17 18.71
N ASP A 181 7.21 -8.87 19.12
CA ASP A 181 7.86 -7.61 18.77
C ASP A 181 8.31 -7.68 17.33
N PHE A 182 7.96 -6.69 16.52
CA PHE A 182 8.33 -6.66 15.12
C PHE A 182 9.81 -6.32 14.97
N ALA A 183 10.53 -7.13 14.19
CA ALA A 183 11.93 -6.86 13.89
C ALA A 183 12.04 -5.64 12.96
N ARG A 184 13.20 -4.98 13.00
CA ARG A 184 13.54 -3.88 12.09
C ARG A 184 14.89 -4.19 11.47
N VAL A 185 14.99 -4.05 10.16
CA VAL A 185 16.22 -4.27 9.39
C VAL A 185 16.26 -3.29 8.23
N THR A 186 17.44 -2.73 7.93
CA THR A 186 17.57 -1.90 6.74
C THR A 186 17.52 -2.78 5.47
N TYR A 187 17.07 -2.21 4.35
CA TYR A 187 17.12 -2.92 3.07
C TYR A 187 18.54 -3.42 2.75
N THR A 188 19.56 -2.61 3.00
CA THR A 188 20.96 -2.98 2.78
C THR A 188 21.34 -4.22 3.58
N ASP A 189 21.02 -4.25 4.88
CA ASP A 189 21.31 -5.42 5.73
C ASP A 189 20.45 -6.63 5.34
N ALA A 190 19.18 -6.41 4.96
CA ALA A 190 18.30 -7.48 4.47
C ALA A 190 18.89 -8.15 3.21
N ILE A 191 19.39 -7.37 2.25
CA ILE A 191 20.07 -7.89 1.06
C ILE A 191 21.29 -8.73 1.44
N GLU A 192 22.12 -8.29 2.40
CA GLU A 192 23.29 -9.06 2.85
C GLU A 192 22.89 -10.37 3.56
N LEU A 193 21.77 -10.38 4.28
CA LEU A 193 21.20 -11.60 4.85
C LEU A 193 20.70 -12.56 3.78
N LEU A 194 19.97 -12.06 2.80
CA LEU A 194 19.40 -12.83 1.69
C LEU A 194 20.47 -13.42 0.77
N LYS A 195 21.54 -12.67 0.49
CA LYS A 195 22.67 -13.13 -0.36
C LYS A 195 23.29 -14.43 0.14
N LYS A 196 23.23 -14.71 1.45
CA LYS A 196 23.75 -15.97 2.01
C LYS A 196 22.98 -17.20 1.53
N ASN A 197 21.77 -17.03 1.02
CA ASN A 197 20.93 -18.08 0.46
C ASN A 197 20.61 -17.88 -1.01
N ASN A 198 21.32 -16.97 -1.69
CA ASN A 198 20.97 -16.50 -3.04
C ASN A 198 20.86 -17.64 -4.07
N ASP A 199 21.71 -18.67 -3.95
CA ASP A 199 21.70 -19.81 -4.87
C ASP A 199 20.38 -20.59 -4.89
N ASN A 200 19.62 -20.54 -3.80
CA ASN A 200 18.35 -21.24 -3.63
C ASN A 200 17.11 -20.41 -4.04
N PHE A 201 17.29 -19.13 -4.33
CA PHE A 201 16.18 -18.28 -4.80
C PHE A 201 15.98 -18.40 -6.30
N GLN A 202 14.72 -18.34 -6.72
CA GLN A 202 14.36 -18.26 -8.13
C GLN A 202 14.83 -16.92 -8.74
N TYR A 203 14.60 -15.83 -7.99
CA TYR A 203 15.04 -14.48 -8.34
C TYR A 203 16.24 -14.12 -7.49
N LYS A 204 17.38 -13.84 -8.13
CA LYS A 204 18.61 -13.45 -7.41
C LYS A 204 18.46 -12.07 -6.82
N VAL A 205 18.91 -11.88 -5.58
CA VAL A 205 18.91 -10.57 -4.94
C VAL A 205 20.23 -9.85 -5.17
N GLU A 206 20.10 -8.59 -5.56
CA GLU A 206 21.19 -7.63 -5.61
C GLU A 206 20.71 -6.30 -5.03
N TRP A 207 21.63 -5.47 -4.56
CA TRP A 207 21.27 -4.17 -4.05
C TRP A 207 20.67 -3.30 -5.16
N GLY A 208 19.53 -2.69 -4.91
CA GLY A 208 18.79 -1.90 -5.90
C GLY A 208 17.69 -2.67 -6.64
N THR A 209 17.46 -3.94 -6.34
CA THR A 209 16.35 -4.72 -6.91
C THR A 209 15.17 -4.83 -5.93
N ASP A 210 13.95 -4.91 -6.47
CA ASP A 210 12.78 -5.15 -5.64
C ASP A 210 12.83 -6.53 -4.99
N LEU A 211 12.44 -6.60 -3.71
CA LEU A 211 12.24 -7.86 -3.02
C LEU A 211 11.04 -8.58 -3.62
N GLN A 212 11.22 -9.86 -3.90
CA GLN A 212 10.13 -10.73 -4.34
C GLN A 212 9.53 -11.45 -3.14
N THR A 213 8.31 -11.95 -3.26
CA THR A 213 7.61 -12.67 -2.18
C THR A 213 8.45 -13.77 -1.54
N GLU A 214 9.29 -14.48 -2.32
CA GLU A 214 10.17 -15.52 -1.77
C GLU A 214 11.21 -14.94 -0.81
N HIS A 215 11.73 -13.73 -1.09
CA HIS A 215 12.70 -13.03 -0.24
C HIS A 215 12.03 -12.54 1.05
N GLU A 216 10.87 -11.92 0.94
CA GLU A 216 10.07 -11.42 2.06
C GLU A 216 9.69 -12.54 3.04
N ARG A 217 9.22 -13.65 2.50
CA ARG A 217 8.90 -14.83 3.30
C ARG A 217 10.14 -15.47 3.91
N TYR A 218 11.27 -15.49 3.21
CA TYR A 218 12.51 -16.00 3.77
C TYR A 218 12.99 -15.15 4.96
N LEU A 219 12.88 -13.82 4.88
CA LEU A 219 13.17 -12.93 6.00
C LEU A 219 12.28 -13.24 7.21
N THR A 220 10.96 -13.32 7.00
CA THR A 220 9.98 -13.48 8.08
C THR A 220 9.93 -14.90 8.65
N GLU A 221 10.12 -15.94 7.82
CA GLU A 221 9.91 -17.36 8.21
C GLU A 221 11.21 -18.08 8.59
N GLN A 222 12.34 -17.70 7.97
CA GLN A 222 13.61 -18.42 8.18
C GLN A 222 14.59 -17.60 9.03
N ILE A 223 14.74 -16.31 8.78
CA ILE A 223 15.74 -15.48 9.46
C ILE A 223 15.19 -14.95 10.79
N PHE A 224 14.13 -14.14 10.77
CA PHE A 224 13.61 -13.47 11.96
C PHE A 224 12.55 -14.29 12.70
N LYS A 225 11.84 -15.18 12.00
CA LYS A 225 10.74 -16.02 12.52
C LYS A 225 9.63 -15.21 13.20
N LYS A 226 9.38 -14.02 12.70
CA LYS A 226 8.37 -13.05 13.18
C LYS A 226 8.17 -11.94 12.16
N PRO A 227 7.19 -11.03 12.32
CA PRO A 227 7.05 -9.86 11.46
C PRO A 227 8.31 -9.00 11.44
N VAL A 228 8.58 -8.40 10.29
CA VAL A 228 9.79 -7.60 10.03
C VAL A 228 9.43 -6.33 9.28
N PHE A 229 9.91 -5.19 9.74
CA PHE A 229 10.00 -3.98 8.92
C PHE A 229 11.33 -3.97 8.19
N VAL A 230 11.29 -3.85 6.88
CA VAL A 230 12.45 -3.54 6.05
C VAL A 230 12.41 -2.05 5.75
N THR A 231 13.46 -1.31 6.10
CA THR A 231 13.51 0.15 6.02
C THR A 231 14.61 0.64 5.07
N ASP A 232 14.57 1.92 4.71
CA ASP A 232 15.65 2.60 3.98
C ASP A 232 15.96 1.95 2.63
N TYR A 233 14.95 1.87 1.79
CA TYR A 233 15.03 1.32 0.44
C TYR A 233 15.82 2.23 -0.51
N PRO A 234 16.45 1.67 -1.56
CA PRO A 234 17.03 2.46 -2.65
C PRO A 234 15.99 3.40 -3.27
N LYS A 235 16.37 4.67 -3.49
CA LYS A 235 15.47 5.68 -4.05
C LYS A 235 14.98 5.34 -5.47
N GLU A 236 15.78 4.58 -6.23
CA GLU A 236 15.49 4.23 -7.62
C GLU A 236 14.27 3.32 -7.78
N ILE A 237 13.93 2.54 -6.74
CA ILE A 237 12.82 1.59 -6.74
C ILE A 237 11.63 2.06 -5.90
N LYS A 238 11.63 3.30 -5.45
CA LYS A 238 10.54 3.87 -4.61
C LYS A 238 10.02 5.19 -5.20
N ALA A 239 8.81 5.56 -4.81
CA ALA A 239 8.08 6.70 -5.34
C ALA A 239 8.75 8.05 -5.03
N PHE A 240 8.38 9.08 -5.81
CA PHE A 240 9.02 10.39 -5.79
C PHE A 240 8.83 11.17 -4.48
N TYR A 241 7.73 10.95 -3.80
CA TYR A 241 7.31 11.67 -2.59
C TYR A 241 8.00 11.19 -1.30
N MET A 242 8.78 10.12 -1.37
CA MET A 242 9.43 9.55 -0.19
C MET A 242 10.68 10.36 0.20
N ARG A 243 10.81 10.64 1.51
CA ARG A 243 11.92 11.45 2.04
C ARG A 243 13.27 10.82 1.75
N GLN A 244 14.13 11.57 1.06
CA GLN A 244 15.49 11.12 0.77
C GLN A 244 16.36 11.20 2.04
N ASN A 245 17.07 10.11 2.33
CA ASN A 245 18.04 10.04 3.42
C ASN A 245 19.31 10.84 3.10
N GLU A 246 20.11 11.15 4.13
CA GLU A 246 21.33 11.96 4.00
C GLU A 246 22.41 11.27 3.15
N ASP A 247 22.34 9.95 2.98
CA ASP A 247 23.26 9.18 2.14
C ASP A 247 23.10 9.43 0.64
N GLY A 248 22.01 10.10 0.23
CA GLY A 248 21.66 10.43 -1.15
C GLY A 248 21.31 9.21 -2.02
N LYS A 249 21.21 8.02 -1.44
CA LYS A 249 20.95 6.74 -2.12
C LYS A 249 19.65 6.07 -1.70
N THR A 250 19.26 6.27 -0.45
CA THR A 250 18.08 5.62 0.14
C THR A 250 17.00 6.63 0.48
N VAL A 251 15.79 6.12 0.73
CA VAL A 251 14.63 6.90 1.17
C VAL A 251 14.08 6.30 2.46
N ALA A 252 13.48 7.14 3.30
CA ALA A 252 12.82 6.74 4.55
C ALA A 252 11.49 6.03 4.28
N ALA A 253 11.56 4.94 3.53
CA ALA A 253 10.47 4.01 3.26
C ALA A 253 10.57 2.81 4.19
N ALA A 254 9.44 2.16 4.43
CA ALA A 254 9.42 0.87 5.10
C ALA A 254 8.25 0.01 4.62
N ASP A 255 8.53 -1.26 4.42
CA ASP A 255 7.53 -2.28 4.15
C ASP A 255 7.45 -3.23 5.35
N MET A 256 6.23 -3.49 5.83
CA MET A 256 5.96 -4.45 6.89
C MET A 256 5.68 -5.82 6.29
N LEU A 257 6.57 -6.76 6.59
CA LEU A 257 6.50 -8.14 6.12
C LEU A 257 5.96 -9.04 7.22
N VAL A 258 5.06 -9.95 6.86
CA VAL A 258 4.50 -10.93 7.81
C VAL A 258 4.65 -12.37 7.30
N PRO A 259 4.80 -13.36 8.20
CA PRO A 259 4.92 -14.76 7.81
C PRO A 259 3.71 -15.27 7.01
N GLY A 260 3.96 -16.05 5.97
CA GLY A 260 2.93 -16.65 5.12
C GLY A 260 2.36 -15.73 4.02
N ILE A 261 2.56 -14.41 4.13
CA ILE A 261 2.04 -13.41 3.18
C ILE A 261 3.19 -12.72 2.44
N GLY A 262 4.19 -12.18 3.14
CA GLY A 262 5.17 -11.22 2.66
C GLY A 262 4.72 -9.80 3.03
N GLU A 263 4.86 -8.83 2.12
CA GLU A 263 4.44 -7.45 2.36
C GLU A 263 2.94 -7.35 2.67
N LEU A 264 2.64 -6.71 3.80
CA LEU A 264 1.28 -6.40 4.25
C LEU A 264 1.00 -4.90 4.21
N ILE A 265 1.98 -4.07 4.54
CA ILE A 265 1.88 -2.61 4.55
C ILE A 265 3.15 -2.03 3.95
N GLY A 266 2.99 -1.10 3.01
CA GLY A 266 4.07 -0.24 2.52
C GLY A 266 3.81 1.20 2.90
N GLY A 267 4.87 1.96 3.20
CA GLY A 267 4.75 3.38 3.53
C GLY A 267 6.09 4.09 3.66
N SER A 268 6.03 5.37 3.96
CA SER A 268 7.25 6.18 4.11
C SER A 268 6.99 7.45 4.92
N GLN A 269 8.06 8.05 5.42
CA GLN A 269 8.07 9.47 5.70
C GLN A 269 8.03 10.23 4.38
N ARG A 270 7.27 11.33 4.32
CA ARG A 270 7.14 12.15 3.11
C ARG A 270 8.29 13.16 3.01
N GLU A 271 8.64 13.53 1.78
CA GLU A 271 9.65 14.57 1.53
C GLU A 271 9.05 15.96 1.77
N GLU A 272 9.54 16.62 2.79
CA GLU A 272 9.10 17.97 3.19
C GLU A 272 9.93 19.11 2.59
N ARG A 273 11.08 18.77 1.98
CA ARG A 273 11.99 19.74 1.37
C ARG A 273 11.60 19.94 -0.09
N LEU A 274 10.96 21.07 -0.38
CA LEU A 274 10.39 21.36 -1.70
C LEU A 274 11.43 21.25 -2.83
N ASP A 275 12.61 21.77 -2.64
CA ASP A 275 13.69 21.72 -3.63
C ASP A 275 14.16 20.28 -3.94
N VAL A 276 14.18 19.41 -2.93
CA VAL A 276 14.50 17.98 -3.09
C VAL A 276 13.37 17.25 -3.81
N LEU A 277 12.11 17.51 -3.43
CA LEU A 277 10.94 16.94 -4.06
C LEU A 277 10.86 17.30 -5.54
N GLU A 278 10.97 18.58 -5.90
CA GLU A 278 10.95 19.05 -7.28
C GLU A 278 12.11 18.48 -8.10
N ALA A 279 13.31 18.39 -7.52
CA ALA A 279 14.47 17.80 -8.18
C ALA A 279 14.21 16.31 -8.50
N ARG A 280 13.60 15.57 -7.56
CA ARG A 280 13.25 14.16 -7.76
C ARG A 280 12.16 13.98 -8.82
N MET A 281 11.12 14.78 -8.80
CA MET A 281 10.08 14.77 -9.83
C MET A 281 10.67 15.02 -11.23
N LYS A 282 11.57 15.98 -11.34
CA LYS A 282 12.27 16.27 -12.61
C LYS A 282 13.16 15.12 -13.06
N GLU A 283 13.89 14.49 -12.13
CA GLU A 283 14.74 13.30 -12.41
C GLU A 283 13.89 12.16 -13.01
N LEU A 284 12.68 11.98 -12.53
CA LEU A 284 11.72 10.97 -12.99
C LEU A 284 10.91 11.41 -14.23
N GLY A 285 11.10 12.63 -14.71
CA GLY A 285 10.39 13.16 -15.88
C GLY A 285 8.91 13.46 -15.64
N LEU A 286 8.51 13.63 -14.37
CA LEU A 286 7.14 13.99 -14.01
C LEU A 286 6.87 15.47 -14.36
N ASN A 287 5.66 15.74 -14.85
CA ASN A 287 5.21 17.11 -15.10
C ASN A 287 4.73 17.73 -13.76
N THR A 288 5.52 18.64 -13.21
CA THR A 288 5.19 19.30 -11.93
C THR A 288 3.87 20.07 -11.97
N ALA A 289 3.42 20.55 -13.14
CA ALA A 289 2.15 21.27 -13.27
C ALA A 289 0.92 20.38 -12.94
N ASP A 290 1.03 19.06 -13.06
CA ASP A 290 -0.03 18.13 -12.71
C ASP A 290 -0.15 17.94 -11.18
N TYR A 291 0.84 18.42 -10.43
CA TYR A 291 0.97 18.29 -8.96
C TYR A 291 1.07 19.65 -8.25
N ASP A 292 0.78 20.78 -8.93
CA ASP A 292 0.85 22.13 -8.33
C ASP A 292 0.00 22.27 -7.05
N TRP A 293 -1.07 21.49 -6.96
CA TRP A 293 -1.97 21.46 -5.82
C TRP A 293 -1.40 20.69 -4.61
N TYR A 294 -0.49 19.76 -4.86
CA TYR A 294 0.19 18.93 -3.86
C TYR A 294 1.38 19.68 -3.27
#